data_c87feaaa8c61260effd8d32badfba6bd
#
_entry.id   c87feaaa8c61260effd8d32badfba6bd
#
_cell.length_a   1.000
_cell.length_b   1.000
_cell.length_c   1.000
_cell.angle_alpha   90.00
_cell.angle_beta   90.00
_cell.angle_gamma   90.00
#
_symmetry.space_group_name_H-M   'P 1'
#
loop_
_entity.id
_entity.type
_entity.pdbx_description
1 polymer ?
#
loop_
_entity_poly.entity_id
_entity_poly.type
_entity_poly.pdbx_seq_one_letter_code
_entity_poly.pdbx_strand_id
1 'polypeptide(L)'
;TAETRQQHHIHMLPLVVNIGAKSYQEEIDLAAEDFYSLMKSAEDFPKSSQPAVGAMYQLYEELAKEHDAIISIHLSSGISGTYQNAAALSREYPEFNIHPFDSEISCYVQARFVLEAARLAAVGIGPEQIMARLEHMKKRSRAYFMVDDLMNLQRGGRLSGGAAVIGSIMKIKPV
;
A
#
# COMPACT_ATOMS: atom_id res chain seq x y z
N THR A 1 4.67 -7.68 -11.09
CA THR A 1 4.34 -9.10 -11.33
C THR A 1 4.96 -9.98 -10.26
N ALA A 2 4.47 -11.23 -10.11
CA ALA A 2 5.07 -12.22 -9.20
C ALA A 2 6.54 -12.50 -9.57
N GLU A 3 6.84 -12.61 -10.85
CA GLU A 3 8.20 -12.80 -11.37
C GLU A 3 9.14 -11.64 -10.94
N THR A 4 8.70 -10.39 -11.06
CA THR A 4 9.47 -9.22 -10.61
C THR A 4 9.73 -9.27 -9.11
N ARG A 5 8.73 -9.65 -8.30
CA ARG A 5 8.90 -9.80 -6.84
C ARG A 5 9.95 -10.84 -6.51
N GLN A 6 9.88 -12.01 -7.14
CA GLN A 6 10.84 -13.10 -6.95
C GLN A 6 12.25 -12.70 -7.37
N GLN A 7 12.41 -12.08 -8.55
CA GLN A 7 13.69 -11.64 -9.08
C GLN A 7 14.41 -10.62 -8.16
N HIS A 8 13.65 -9.78 -7.48
CA HIS A 8 14.17 -8.70 -6.65
C HIS A 8 14.02 -8.95 -5.15
N HIS A 9 13.68 -10.17 -4.72
CA HIS A 9 13.46 -10.52 -3.32
C HIS A 9 12.48 -9.57 -2.60
N ILE A 10 11.37 -9.23 -3.29
CA ILE A 10 10.34 -8.34 -2.78
C ILE A 10 9.23 -9.19 -2.14
N HIS A 11 9.03 -9.00 -0.85
CA HIS A 11 7.94 -9.60 -0.09
C HIS A 11 6.72 -8.69 -0.13
N MET A 12 5.53 -9.26 -0.32
CA MET A 12 4.29 -8.50 -0.41
C MET A 12 3.32 -8.97 0.66
N LEU A 13 2.75 -8.01 1.38
CA LEU A 13 1.64 -8.25 2.27
C LEU A 13 0.36 -7.67 1.63
N PRO A 14 -0.61 -8.50 1.24
CA PRO A 14 -1.78 -8.07 0.49
C PRO A 14 -2.74 -7.25 1.33
N LEU A 15 -3.44 -6.32 0.71
CA LEU A 15 -4.64 -5.73 1.28
C LEU A 15 -5.77 -6.76 1.30
N VAL A 16 -6.76 -6.53 2.14
CA VAL A 16 -7.96 -7.37 2.20
C VAL A 16 -9.11 -6.64 1.52
N VAL A 17 -9.77 -7.29 0.58
CA VAL A 17 -10.96 -6.81 -0.10
C VAL A 17 -12.18 -7.53 0.47
N ASN A 18 -13.14 -6.77 0.97
CA ASN A 18 -14.39 -7.29 1.54
C ASN A 18 -15.54 -7.01 0.56
N ILE A 19 -16.23 -8.08 0.14
CA ILE A 19 -17.39 -8.01 -0.75
C ILE A 19 -18.54 -8.79 -0.10
N GLY A 20 -19.54 -8.08 0.40
CA GLY A 20 -20.59 -8.68 1.23
C GLY A 20 -19.99 -9.34 2.48
N ALA A 21 -20.30 -10.60 2.71
CA ALA A 21 -19.81 -11.38 3.84
C ALA A 21 -18.44 -12.06 3.60
N LYS A 22 -17.84 -11.89 2.44
CA LYS A 22 -16.58 -12.55 2.07
C LYS A 22 -15.41 -11.57 2.08
N SER A 23 -14.24 -12.07 2.53
CA SER A 23 -12.98 -11.36 2.52
C SER A 23 -11.98 -12.09 1.63
N TYR A 24 -11.24 -11.34 0.83
CA TYR A 24 -10.27 -11.84 -0.13
C TYR A 24 -8.94 -11.12 0.07
N GLN A 25 -7.84 -11.83 -0.03
CA GLN A 25 -6.51 -11.25 -0.11
C GLN A 25 -6.23 -10.83 -1.57
N GLU A 26 -5.90 -9.55 -1.77
CA GLU A 26 -5.62 -8.98 -3.09
C GLU A 26 -4.47 -9.73 -3.79
N GLU A 27 -4.63 -10.07 -5.05
CA GLU A 27 -3.69 -10.84 -5.89
C GLU A 27 -3.38 -12.28 -5.40
N ILE A 28 -3.98 -12.75 -4.30
CA ILE A 28 -3.86 -14.13 -3.81
C ILE A 28 -5.17 -14.88 -4.04
N ASP A 29 -6.26 -14.42 -3.41
CA ASP A 29 -7.58 -15.05 -3.49
C ASP A 29 -8.44 -14.43 -4.59
N LEU A 30 -8.08 -13.22 -5.04
CA LEU A 30 -8.86 -12.42 -5.96
C LEU A 30 -7.97 -11.75 -7.00
N ALA A 31 -8.06 -12.22 -8.24
CA ALA A 31 -7.44 -11.56 -9.38
C ALA A 31 -8.17 -10.24 -9.71
N ALA A 32 -7.45 -9.28 -10.27
CA ALA A 32 -8.02 -7.97 -10.63
C ALA A 32 -9.20 -8.09 -11.60
N GLU A 33 -9.15 -9.03 -12.53
CA GLU A 33 -10.21 -9.29 -13.53
C GLU A 33 -11.48 -9.80 -12.86
N ASP A 34 -11.35 -10.70 -11.88
CA ASP A 34 -12.47 -11.26 -11.12
C ASP A 34 -13.11 -10.23 -10.19
N PHE A 35 -12.30 -9.32 -9.63
CA PHE A 35 -12.79 -8.25 -8.75
C PHE A 35 -13.89 -7.43 -9.40
N TYR A 36 -13.69 -6.97 -10.63
CA TYR A 36 -14.69 -6.14 -11.31
C TYR A 36 -15.99 -6.90 -11.62
N SER A 37 -15.89 -8.19 -11.88
CA SER A 37 -17.05 -9.07 -12.11
C SER A 37 -17.85 -9.26 -10.81
N LEU A 38 -17.16 -9.52 -9.70
CA LEU A 38 -17.77 -9.66 -8.38
C LEU A 38 -18.38 -8.33 -7.91
N MET A 39 -17.69 -7.21 -8.12
CA MET A 39 -18.19 -5.89 -7.75
C MET A 39 -19.52 -5.55 -8.45
N LYS A 40 -19.67 -5.91 -9.74
CA LYS A 40 -20.89 -5.66 -10.49
C LYS A 40 -22.09 -6.49 -10.00
N SER A 41 -21.85 -7.67 -9.44
CA SER A 41 -22.87 -8.58 -8.91
C SER A 41 -23.13 -8.42 -7.42
N ALA A 42 -22.32 -7.63 -6.71
CA ALA A 42 -22.44 -7.42 -5.28
C ALA A 42 -23.56 -6.42 -4.95
N GLU A 43 -24.39 -6.74 -3.96
CA GLU A 43 -25.40 -5.82 -3.42
C GLU A 43 -24.74 -4.69 -2.62
N ASP A 44 -23.67 -5.03 -1.87
CA ASP A 44 -22.92 -4.08 -1.06
C ASP A 44 -21.70 -3.54 -1.80
N PHE A 45 -21.38 -2.25 -1.54
CA PHE A 45 -20.18 -1.62 -2.06
C PHE A 45 -18.92 -2.28 -1.47
N PRO A 46 -17.98 -2.78 -2.31
CA PRO A 46 -16.74 -3.38 -1.86
C PRO A 46 -15.92 -2.42 -1.01
N LYS A 47 -15.31 -2.93 0.05
CA LYS A 47 -14.42 -2.16 0.93
C LYS A 47 -13.06 -2.84 1.00
N SER A 48 -12.00 -2.04 1.08
CA SER A 48 -10.66 -2.55 1.36
C SER A 48 -10.28 -2.27 2.82
N SER A 49 -9.54 -3.17 3.41
CA SER A 49 -8.91 -3.00 4.71
C SER A 49 -7.42 -3.30 4.63
N GLN A 50 -6.67 -2.77 5.57
CA GLN A 50 -5.25 -3.06 5.73
C GLN A 50 -5.04 -4.53 6.10
N PRO A 51 -3.84 -5.08 5.85
CA PRO A 51 -3.47 -6.40 6.34
C PRO A 51 -3.62 -6.50 7.85
N ALA A 52 -3.90 -7.69 8.36
CA ALA A 52 -3.90 -7.93 9.80
C ALA A 52 -2.52 -7.62 10.40
N VAL A 53 -2.48 -6.92 11.53
CA VAL A 53 -1.21 -6.55 12.21
C VAL A 53 -0.40 -7.80 12.56
N GLY A 54 -1.08 -8.90 12.97
CA GLY A 54 -0.42 -10.17 13.25
C GLY A 54 0.27 -10.78 12.02
N ALA A 55 -0.32 -10.67 10.83
CA ALA A 55 0.33 -11.13 9.60
C ALA A 55 1.55 -10.28 9.24
N MET A 56 1.48 -8.98 9.49
CA MET A 56 2.63 -8.07 9.30
C MET A 56 3.76 -8.39 10.28
N TYR A 57 3.43 -8.61 11.55
CA TYR A 57 4.40 -9.04 12.56
C TYR A 57 5.09 -10.34 12.16
N GLN A 58 4.34 -11.37 11.79
CA GLN A 58 4.89 -12.66 11.38
C GLN A 58 5.86 -12.54 10.20
N LEU A 59 5.49 -11.74 9.19
CA LEU A 59 6.37 -11.50 8.05
C LEU A 59 7.68 -10.81 8.48
N TYR A 60 7.61 -9.79 9.34
CA TYR A 60 8.81 -9.11 9.84
C TYR A 60 9.68 -10.03 10.70
N GLU A 61 9.07 -10.85 11.57
CA GLU A 61 9.79 -11.82 12.38
C GLU A 61 10.53 -12.86 11.51
N GLU A 62 9.91 -13.33 10.43
CA GLU A 62 10.55 -14.25 9.50
C GLU A 62 11.71 -13.57 8.76
N LEU A 63 11.50 -12.37 8.23
CA LEU A 63 12.53 -11.63 7.51
C LEU A 63 13.71 -11.23 8.40
N ALA A 64 13.48 -10.86 9.64
CA ALA A 64 14.52 -10.51 10.60
C ALA A 64 15.47 -11.67 10.96
N LYS A 65 15.06 -12.92 10.71
CA LYS A 65 15.94 -14.11 10.88
C LYS A 65 16.98 -14.25 9.77
N GLU A 66 16.72 -13.67 8.62
CA GLU A 66 17.52 -13.87 7.40
C GLU A 66 18.19 -12.57 6.92
N HIS A 67 17.74 -11.40 7.42
CA HIS A 67 18.18 -10.09 6.96
C HIS A 67 18.51 -9.14 8.10
N ASP A 68 19.56 -8.34 7.94
CA ASP A 68 20.02 -7.36 8.94
C ASP A 68 19.10 -6.14 9.06
N ALA A 69 18.29 -5.85 8.02
CA ALA A 69 17.35 -4.73 7.99
C ALA A 69 16.19 -4.99 7.03
N ILE A 70 15.04 -4.40 7.33
CA ILE A 70 13.81 -4.51 6.53
C ILE A 70 13.37 -3.11 6.11
N ILE A 71 13.33 -2.83 4.81
CA ILE A 71 12.73 -1.60 4.28
C ILE A 71 11.28 -1.91 3.91
N SER A 72 10.34 -1.34 4.67
CA SER A 72 8.91 -1.61 4.52
C SER A 72 8.20 -0.42 3.87
N ILE A 73 7.84 -0.54 2.60
CA ILE A 73 7.30 0.54 1.78
C ILE A 73 5.80 0.40 1.65
N HIS A 74 5.08 1.43 2.09
CA HIS A 74 3.62 1.44 2.18
C HIS A 74 3.00 2.44 1.21
N LEU A 75 1.73 2.15 0.84
CA LEU A 75 0.88 3.16 0.21
C LEU A 75 0.62 4.32 1.20
N SER A 76 0.14 5.44 0.65
CA SER A 76 -0.06 6.68 1.40
C SER A 76 -0.80 6.47 2.72
N SER A 77 -0.23 7.03 3.79
CA SER A 77 -0.88 7.10 5.11
C SER A 77 -2.17 7.92 5.11
N GLY A 78 -2.38 8.75 4.08
CA GLY A 78 -3.62 9.51 3.88
C GLY A 78 -4.81 8.66 3.43
N ILE A 79 -4.57 7.42 2.94
CA ILE A 79 -5.63 6.52 2.44
C ILE A 79 -5.65 5.15 3.11
N SER A 80 -4.61 4.80 3.87
CA SER A 80 -4.51 3.51 4.58
C SER A 80 -3.72 3.62 5.87
N GLY A 81 -4.15 2.90 6.92
CA GLY A 81 -3.42 2.78 8.18
C GLY A 81 -2.23 1.81 8.15
N THR A 82 -1.87 1.25 7.00
CA THR A 82 -0.82 0.22 6.90
C THR A 82 0.55 0.74 7.34
N TYR A 83 0.91 1.96 6.94
CA TYR A 83 2.14 2.60 7.38
C TYR A 83 2.19 2.80 8.90
N GLN A 84 1.09 3.25 9.52
CA GLN A 84 1.02 3.48 10.97
C GLN A 84 1.26 2.17 11.74
N ASN A 85 0.71 1.05 11.25
CA ASN A 85 0.94 -0.26 11.84
C ASN A 85 2.41 -0.69 11.72
N ALA A 86 3.02 -0.52 10.55
CA ALA A 86 4.44 -0.80 10.37
C ALA A 86 5.33 0.06 11.27
N ALA A 87 5.02 1.36 11.38
CA ALA A 87 5.72 2.29 12.26
C ALA A 87 5.51 1.97 13.76
N ALA A 88 4.38 1.40 14.13
CA ALA A 88 4.15 0.91 15.49
C ALA A 88 5.01 -0.33 15.78
N LEU A 89 4.98 -1.33 14.89
CA LEU A 89 5.78 -2.55 15.02
C LEU A 89 7.29 -2.25 15.03
N SER A 90 7.78 -1.30 14.23
CA SER A 90 9.20 -0.94 14.23
C SER A 90 9.68 -0.34 15.56
N ARG A 91 8.77 0.31 16.31
CA ARG A 91 9.08 0.85 17.66
C ARG A 91 8.95 -0.21 18.74
N GLU A 92 7.99 -1.13 18.60
CA GLU A 92 7.72 -2.19 19.57
C GLU A 92 8.78 -3.31 19.49
N TYR A 93 9.30 -3.58 18.29
CA TYR A 93 10.30 -4.62 18.00
C TYR A 93 11.54 -4.03 17.32
N PRO A 94 12.35 -3.24 18.04
CA PRO A 94 13.54 -2.59 17.47
C PRO A 94 14.60 -3.59 16.97
N GLU A 95 14.60 -4.82 17.49
CA GLU A 95 15.48 -5.90 17.06
C GLU A 95 15.24 -6.37 15.62
N PHE A 96 14.06 -6.11 15.05
CA PHE A 96 13.77 -6.44 13.65
C PHE A 96 14.35 -5.44 12.67
N ASN A 97 14.88 -4.32 13.16
CA ASN A 97 15.50 -3.26 12.36
C ASN A 97 14.66 -2.85 11.13
N ILE A 98 13.38 -2.53 11.39
CA ILE A 98 12.43 -2.17 10.34
C ILE A 98 12.51 -0.67 10.05
N HIS A 99 12.62 -0.31 8.78
CA HIS A 99 12.59 1.05 8.26
C HIS A 99 11.29 1.29 7.48
N PRO A 100 10.20 1.72 8.13
CA PRO A 100 8.93 1.97 7.47
C PRO A 100 8.98 3.26 6.64
N PHE A 101 8.52 3.20 5.39
CA PHE A 101 8.47 4.31 4.45
C PHE A 101 7.03 4.59 4.02
N ASP A 102 6.53 5.79 4.31
CA ASP A 102 5.29 6.30 3.74
C ASP A 102 5.55 6.88 2.36
N SER A 103 5.07 6.22 1.33
CA SER A 103 5.27 6.70 -0.04
C SER A 103 4.45 7.95 -0.36
N GLU A 104 3.42 8.27 0.45
CA GLU A 104 2.42 9.34 0.22
C GLU A 104 1.70 9.20 -1.14
N ILE A 105 1.73 7.98 -1.71
CA ILE A 105 1.19 7.67 -3.02
C ILE A 105 0.69 6.21 -3.03
N SER A 106 0.31 5.69 -4.20
CA SER A 106 -0.02 4.28 -4.40
C SER A 106 0.30 3.80 -5.82
N CYS A 107 -0.09 2.56 -6.16
CA CYS A 107 -0.01 2.01 -7.51
C CYS A 107 1.41 2.01 -8.08
N TYR A 108 1.54 2.34 -9.37
CA TYR A 108 2.80 2.25 -10.10
C TYR A 108 3.92 3.12 -9.51
N VAL A 109 3.60 4.31 -8.99
CA VAL A 109 4.63 5.19 -8.41
C VAL A 109 5.19 4.60 -7.12
N GLN A 110 4.34 3.98 -6.27
CA GLN A 110 4.82 3.22 -5.11
C GLN A 110 5.72 2.06 -5.55
N ALA A 111 5.36 1.33 -6.59
CA ALA A 111 6.20 0.25 -7.11
C ALA A 111 7.60 0.75 -7.56
N ARG A 112 7.72 1.98 -8.06
CA ARG A 112 9.01 2.58 -8.38
C ARG A 112 9.92 2.77 -7.16
N PHE A 113 9.35 3.13 -6.00
CA PHE A 113 10.13 3.21 -4.75
C PHE A 113 10.61 1.82 -4.32
N VAL A 114 9.74 0.80 -4.41
CA VAL A 114 10.10 -0.59 -4.06
C VAL A 114 11.22 -1.10 -4.94
N LEU A 115 11.14 -0.92 -6.26
CA LEU A 115 12.16 -1.36 -7.21
C LEU A 115 13.49 -0.63 -7.01
N GLU A 116 13.47 0.67 -6.72
CA GLU A 116 14.70 1.42 -6.43
C GLU A 116 15.34 0.96 -5.12
N ALA A 117 14.55 0.73 -4.07
CA ALA A 117 15.06 0.18 -2.81
C ALA A 117 15.71 -1.19 -3.02
N ALA A 118 15.03 -2.10 -3.72
CA ALA A 118 15.55 -3.43 -4.01
C ALA A 118 16.84 -3.38 -4.85
N ARG A 119 16.91 -2.50 -5.85
CA ARG A 119 18.11 -2.28 -6.66
C ARG A 119 19.30 -1.80 -5.83
N LEU A 120 19.08 -0.88 -4.91
CA LEU A 120 20.13 -0.34 -4.03
C LEU A 120 20.58 -1.37 -3.00
N ALA A 121 19.65 -2.12 -2.41
CA ALA A 121 19.96 -3.21 -1.49
C ALA A 121 20.79 -4.30 -2.17
N ALA A 122 20.49 -4.66 -3.41
CA ALA A 122 21.22 -5.67 -4.19
C ALA A 122 22.71 -5.30 -4.44
N VAL A 123 23.06 -4.02 -4.37
CA VAL A 123 24.44 -3.54 -4.51
C VAL A 123 25.06 -3.16 -3.16
N GLY A 124 24.46 -3.55 -2.05
CA GLY A 124 24.99 -3.41 -0.70
C GLY A 124 24.86 -2.00 -0.09
N ILE A 125 23.95 -1.16 -0.60
CA ILE A 125 23.67 0.15 0.01
C ILE A 125 22.87 -0.06 1.30
N GLY A 126 23.28 0.59 2.40
CA GLY A 126 22.65 0.49 3.70
C GLY A 126 21.26 1.15 3.78
N PRO A 127 20.45 0.76 4.79
CA PRO A 127 19.06 1.17 4.87
C PRO A 127 18.88 2.69 4.99
N GLU A 128 19.71 3.40 5.73
CA GLU A 128 19.63 4.85 5.89
C GLU A 128 19.84 5.60 4.57
N GLN A 129 20.77 5.12 3.75
CA GLN A 129 21.05 5.71 2.44
C GLN A 129 19.90 5.41 1.45
N ILE A 130 19.33 4.21 1.52
CA ILE A 130 18.16 3.86 0.74
C ILE A 130 16.98 4.74 1.14
N MET A 131 16.69 4.89 2.42
CA MET A 131 15.62 5.75 2.92
C MET A 131 15.80 7.21 2.47
N ALA A 132 17.02 7.74 2.55
CA ALA A 132 17.33 9.10 2.05
C ALA A 132 17.06 9.23 0.54
N ARG A 133 17.40 8.20 -0.23
CA ARG A 133 17.12 8.15 -1.67
C ARG A 133 15.62 8.12 -1.97
N LEU A 134 14.85 7.32 -1.24
CA LEU A 134 13.39 7.24 -1.39
C LEU A 134 12.73 8.58 -1.05
N GLU A 135 13.16 9.25 0.03
CA GLU A 135 12.67 10.59 0.38
C GLU A 135 12.97 11.63 -0.71
N HIS A 136 14.15 11.56 -1.31
CA HIS A 136 14.50 12.43 -2.43
C HIS A 136 13.60 12.17 -3.66
N MET A 137 13.30 10.91 -3.96
CA MET A 137 12.39 10.54 -5.04
C MET A 137 10.97 11.00 -4.74
N LYS A 138 10.48 10.81 -3.50
CA LYS A 138 9.15 11.21 -3.06
C LYS A 138 8.89 12.69 -3.29
N LYS A 139 9.82 13.57 -2.91
CA LYS A 139 9.73 15.02 -3.12
C LYS A 139 9.56 15.43 -4.59
N ARG A 140 10.01 14.59 -5.52
CA ARG A 140 9.97 14.83 -6.97
C ARG A 140 8.90 14.04 -7.71
N SER A 141 8.19 13.17 -7.00
CA SER A 141 7.10 12.37 -7.56
C SER A 141 5.77 13.09 -7.38
N ARG A 142 4.91 12.98 -8.38
CA ARG A 142 3.52 13.41 -8.33
C ARG A 142 2.68 12.35 -9.02
N ALA A 143 1.51 12.05 -8.49
CA ALA A 143 0.50 11.26 -9.18
C ALA A 143 -0.78 12.06 -9.29
N TYR A 144 -1.40 11.96 -10.44
CA TYR A 144 -2.69 12.57 -10.74
C TYR A 144 -3.69 11.44 -10.92
N PHE A 145 -4.77 11.49 -10.16
CA PHE A 145 -5.83 10.49 -10.22
C PHE A 145 -7.10 11.15 -10.75
N MET A 146 -7.70 10.55 -11.75
CA MET A 146 -9.02 10.94 -12.22
C MET A 146 -10.03 9.91 -11.76
N VAL A 147 -11.06 10.34 -11.06
CA VAL A 147 -12.10 9.48 -10.49
C VAL A 147 -13.42 9.77 -11.19
N ASP A 148 -14.06 8.73 -11.70
CA ASP A 148 -15.35 8.90 -12.40
C ASP A 148 -16.49 9.24 -11.43
N ASP A 149 -16.48 8.65 -10.23
CA ASP A 149 -17.49 8.89 -9.20
C ASP A 149 -16.85 9.11 -7.83
N LEU A 150 -16.91 10.37 -7.36
CA LEU A 150 -16.43 10.79 -6.04
C LEU A 150 -17.20 10.12 -4.88
N MET A 151 -18.45 9.70 -5.11
CA MET A 151 -19.24 9.02 -4.09
C MET A 151 -18.62 7.68 -3.70
N ASN A 152 -17.90 7.01 -4.60
CA ASN A 152 -17.19 5.79 -4.28
C ASN A 152 -16.04 6.01 -3.29
N LEU A 153 -15.31 7.13 -3.41
CA LEU A 153 -14.29 7.51 -2.43
C LEU A 153 -14.90 7.84 -1.07
N GLN A 154 -16.05 8.51 -1.05
CA GLN A 154 -16.78 8.79 0.17
C GLN A 154 -17.28 7.50 0.84
N ARG A 155 -17.92 6.59 0.10
CA ARG A 155 -18.39 5.28 0.60
C ARG A 155 -17.24 4.45 1.14
N GLY A 156 -16.06 4.55 0.52
CA GLY A 156 -14.82 3.92 0.99
C GLY A 156 -14.18 4.62 2.18
N GLY A 157 -14.65 5.81 2.61
CA GLY A 157 -14.06 6.58 3.70
C GLY A 157 -12.76 7.32 3.35
N ARG A 158 -12.42 7.49 2.07
CA ARG A 158 -11.22 8.20 1.58
C ARG A 158 -11.54 9.62 1.08
N LEU A 159 -12.76 10.08 1.26
CA LEU A 159 -13.17 11.45 0.98
C LEU A 159 -14.20 11.90 2.02
N SER A 160 -14.02 13.10 2.56
CA SER A 160 -15.02 13.66 3.50
C SER A 160 -16.32 13.95 2.77
N GLY A 161 -17.47 13.75 3.47
CA GLY A 161 -18.80 13.97 2.88
C GLY A 161 -18.97 15.36 2.29
N GLY A 162 -18.44 16.39 2.95
CA GLY A 162 -18.49 17.79 2.45
C GLY A 162 -17.76 17.97 1.12
N ALA A 163 -16.55 17.40 0.97
CA ALA A 163 -15.80 17.48 -0.27
C ALA A 163 -16.46 16.72 -1.42
N ALA A 164 -17.09 15.56 -1.15
CA ALA A 164 -17.81 14.79 -2.15
C ALA A 164 -19.06 15.54 -2.65
N VAL A 165 -19.82 16.17 -1.77
CA VAL A 165 -21.01 16.96 -2.13
C VAL A 165 -20.61 18.16 -2.99
N ILE A 166 -19.60 18.93 -2.60
CA ILE A 166 -19.13 20.07 -3.37
C ILE A 166 -18.64 19.62 -4.76
N GLY A 167 -17.86 18.56 -4.84
CA GLY A 167 -17.35 18.02 -6.09
C GLY A 167 -18.46 17.55 -7.03
N SER A 168 -19.51 16.90 -6.50
CA SER A 168 -20.66 16.43 -7.29
C SER A 168 -21.50 17.59 -7.83
N ILE A 169 -21.75 18.62 -7.02
CA ILE A 169 -22.52 19.83 -7.42
C ILE A 169 -21.76 20.60 -8.49
N MET A 170 -20.45 20.76 -8.35
CA MET A 170 -19.62 21.53 -9.28
C MET A 170 -19.17 20.70 -10.49
N LYS A 171 -19.53 19.42 -10.57
CA LYS A 171 -19.02 18.47 -11.60
C LYS A 171 -17.50 18.46 -11.72
N ILE A 172 -16.81 18.71 -10.61
CA ILE A 172 -15.35 18.68 -10.55
C ILE A 172 -14.90 17.25 -10.41
N LYS A 173 -14.05 16.79 -11.32
CA LYS A 173 -13.31 15.53 -11.16
C LYS A 173 -11.99 15.85 -10.47
N PRO A 174 -11.63 15.20 -9.34
CA PRO A 174 -10.33 15.40 -8.72
C PRO A 174 -9.23 14.89 -9.64
N VAL A 175 -8.18 15.64 -9.73
CA VAL A 175 -6.97 15.32 -10.50
C VAL A 175 -5.89 14.85 -9.56
#